data_d6a331e1d82a950a4715e845cb4e91c7
#
_entry.id   d6a331e1d82a950a4715e845cb4e91c7
#
_cell.length_a   1.000
_cell.length_b   1.000
_cell.length_c   1.000
_cell.angle_alpha   90.00
_cell.angle_beta   90.00
_cell.angle_gamma   90.00
#
_symmetry.space_group_name_H-M   'P 1'
#
loop_
_entity.id
_entity.type
_entity.pdbx_description
1 polymer ?
#
loop_
_entity_poly.entity_id
_entity_poly.type
_entity_poly.pdbx_seq_one_letter_code
_entity_poly.pdbx_strand_id
1 'polypeptide(L)'
;EMGAALAQAVQSDFGDDLAGKRVGILACSQSQRSMQQRYTGVSQGLRESGAVVEWSLEGKAESIKDAFYTLEQDKPVDILIALGNDETEMMVDFFAGDELGWRLDRCSLYGVGSSEKNVYYLDKGWIQTLVVPNEFNMGYQSMEAIAKQLIYHMDTTRSSKVNYLVVDREHLYDADIQKVLFPIVQ
;
A
#
# COMPACT_ATOMS: atom_id res chain seq x y z
N GLU A 1 6.04 -7.01 -7.38
CA GLU A 1 6.69 -5.69 -7.63
C GLU A 1 6.21 -4.65 -6.60
N MET A 2 4.93 -4.27 -6.52
CA MET A 2 4.44 -3.27 -5.54
C MET A 2 4.70 -3.66 -4.08
N GLY A 3 4.50 -4.94 -3.70
CA GLY A 3 4.84 -5.41 -2.36
C GLY A 3 6.33 -5.31 -2.03
N ALA A 4 7.19 -5.61 -3.00
CA ALA A 4 8.63 -5.40 -2.83
C ALA A 4 8.98 -3.91 -2.71
N ALA A 5 8.27 -3.03 -3.42
CA ALA A 5 8.47 -1.58 -3.29
C ALA A 5 8.08 -1.07 -1.90
N LEU A 6 6.98 -1.59 -1.31
CA LEU A 6 6.64 -1.29 0.09
C LEU A 6 7.74 -1.75 1.05
N ALA A 7 8.25 -2.98 0.88
CA ALA A 7 9.34 -3.47 1.72
C ALA A 7 10.61 -2.61 1.56
N GLN A 8 10.94 -2.18 0.35
CA GLN A 8 12.07 -1.28 0.09
C GLN A 8 11.87 0.10 0.73
N ALA A 9 10.66 0.66 0.71
CA ALA A 9 10.37 1.92 1.39
C ALA A 9 10.62 1.80 2.89
N VAL A 10 10.09 0.74 3.51
CA VAL A 10 10.35 0.45 4.94
C VAL A 10 11.85 0.30 5.21
N GLN A 11 12.58 -0.42 4.35
CA GLN A 11 14.04 -0.59 4.48
C GLN A 11 14.79 0.74 4.37
N SER A 12 14.36 1.62 3.47
CA SER A 12 14.96 2.95 3.31
C SER A 12 14.79 3.82 4.56
N ASP A 13 13.61 3.76 5.19
CA ASP A 13 13.29 4.59 6.35
C ASP A 13 13.96 4.10 7.64
N PHE A 14 14.08 2.79 7.81
CA PHE A 14 14.61 2.19 9.04
C PHE A 14 16.10 1.80 8.93
N GLY A 15 16.60 1.52 7.73
CA GLY A 15 17.98 1.05 7.56
C GLY A 15 18.32 -0.16 8.42
N ASP A 16 19.42 -0.09 9.15
CA ASP A 16 19.89 -1.15 10.06
C ASP A 16 18.97 -1.36 11.28
N ASP A 17 18.14 -0.36 11.62
CA ASP A 17 17.20 -0.42 12.76
C ASP A 17 15.96 -1.28 12.47
N LEU A 18 15.82 -1.80 11.25
CA LEU A 18 14.69 -2.65 10.86
C LEU A 18 14.74 -4.05 11.49
N ALA A 19 15.93 -4.54 11.81
CA ALA A 19 16.09 -5.87 12.42
C ALA A 19 15.35 -5.97 13.76
N GLY A 20 14.46 -6.97 13.86
CA GLY A 20 13.64 -7.20 15.05
C GLY A 20 12.40 -6.31 15.18
N LYS A 21 12.16 -5.37 14.28
CA LYS A 21 10.89 -4.61 14.24
C LYS A 21 9.72 -5.53 13.96
N ARG A 22 8.62 -5.27 14.62
CA ARG A 22 7.36 -6.02 14.47
C ARG A 22 6.48 -5.36 13.46
N VAL A 23 5.95 -6.13 12.52
CA VAL A 23 5.15 -5.65 11.40
C VAL A 23 3.76 -6.28 11.44
N GLY A 24 2.74 -5.45 11.31
CA GLY A 24 1.36 -5.85 11.02
C GLY A 24 1.05 -5.65 9.53
N ILE A 25 0.25 -6.53 8.96
CA ILE A 25 -0.17 -6.43 7.56
C ILE A 25 -1.70 -6.46 7.47
N LEU A 26 -2.28 -5.49 6.75
CA LEU A 26 -3.70 -5.41 6.45
C LEU A 26 -3.97 -5.75 4.98
N ALA A 27 -4.91 -6.66 4.73
CA ALA A 27 -5.34 -7.07 3.39
C ALA A 27 -6.87 -7.28 3.34
N CYS A 28 -7.56 -6.93 2.26
CA CYS A 28 -9.01 -7.18 2.15
C CYS A 28 -9.31 -8.64 1.84
N SER A 29 -8.54 -9.27 0.99
CA SER A 29 -8.67 -10.69 0.68
C SER A 29 -7.42 -11.24 0.00
N GLN A 30 -6.81 -12.21 0.62
CA GLN A 30 -5.69 -12.96 0.02
C GLN A 30 -6.13 -13.95 -1.06
N SER A 31 -7.43 -14.13 -1.29
CA SER A 31 -7.92 -14.92 -2.43
C SER A 31 -7.63 -14.27 -3.78
N GLN A 32 -7.43 -12.95 -3.81
CA GLN A 32 -7.05 -12.22 -5.01
C GLN A 32 -5.55 -12.37 -5.31
N ARG A 33 -5.24 -12.79 -6.53
CA ARG A 33 -3.83 -12.99 -6.96
C ARG A 33 -2.95 -11.74 -6.75
N SER A 34 -3.49 -10.56 -7.01
CA SER A 34 -2.77 -9.29 -6.80
C SER A 34 -2.39 -9.07 -5.34
N MET A 35 -3.31 -9.36 -4.40
CA MET A 35 -3.06 -9.27 -2.96
C MET A 35 -2.05 -10.30 -2.49
N GLN A 36 -2.16 -11.55 -2.96
CA GLN A 36 -1.15 -12.59 -2.68
C GLN A 36 0.25 -12.18 -3.12
N GLN A 37 0.36 -11.60 -4.32
CA GLN A 37 1.64 -11.12 -4.85
C GLN A 37 2.21 -9.96 -4.03
N ARG A 38 1.36 -9.03 -3.58
CA ARG A 38 1.78 -7.93 -2.71
C ARG A 38 2.22 -8.45 -1.35
N TYR A 39 1.42 -9.31 -0.73
CA TYR A 39 1.76 -9.94 0.54
C TYR A 39 3.08 -10.71 0.48
N THR A 40 3.27 -11.52 -0.55
CA THR A 40 4.51 -12.29 -0.75
C THR A 40 5.71 -11.33 -0.90
N GLY A 41 5.58 -10.28 -1.71
CA GLY A 41 6.65 -9.31 -1.92
C GLY A 41 7.03 -8.55 -0.65
N VAL A 42 6.06 -8.12 0.15
CA VAL A 42 6.29 -7.47 1.46
C VAL A 42 6.96 -8.46 2.41
N SER A 43 6.36 -9.63 2.61
CA SER A 43 6.83 -10.60 3.59
C SER A 43 8.24 -11.12 3.28
N GLN A 44 8.57 -11.29 2.00
CA GLN A 44 9.91 -11.70 1.59
C GLN A 44 10.93 -10.60 1.86
N GLY A 45 10.68 -9.36 1.39
CA GLY A 45 11.60 -8.25 1.58
C GLY A 45 11.85 -7.93 3.06
N LEU A 46 10.80 -7.95 3.88
CA LEU A 46 10.93 -7.72 5.32
C LEU A 46 11.72 -8.83 6.03
N ARG A 47 11.51 -10.08 5.64
CA ARG A 47 12.28 -11.21 6.21
C ARG A 47 13.76 -11.10 5.90
N GLU A 48 14.11 -10.71 4.69
CA GLU A 48 15.51 -10.51 4.27
C GLU A 48 16.20 -9.41 5.08
N SER A 49 15.43 -8.44 5.59
CA SER A 49 15.92 -7.34 6.43
C SER A 49 15.85 -7.63 7.94
N GLY A 50 15.41 -8.84 8.33
CA GLY A 50 15.32 -9.23 9.73
C GLY A 50 14.11 -8.70 10.48
N ALA A 51 13.15 -8.06 9.84
CA ALA A 51 11.88 -7.68 10.46
C ALA A 51 10.96 -8.91 10.65
N VAL A 52 10.07 -8.83 11.64
CA VAL A 52 9.19 -9.94 12.02
C VAL A 52 7.75 -9.57 11.70
N VAL A 53 7.10 -10.32 10.83
CA VAL A 53 5.65 -10.20 10.64
C VAL A 53 4.97 -10.82 11.85
N GLU A 54 4.50 -9.97 12.77
CA GLU A 54 3.88 -10.37 14.03
C GLU A 54 2.47 -10.90 13.81
N TRP A 55 1.69 -10.21 12.95
CA TRP A 55 0.35 -10.62 12.57
C TRP A 55 -0.05 -10.11 11.18
N SER A 56 -1.06 -10.74 10.63
CA SER A 56 -1.72 -10.32 9.40
C SER A 56 -3.22 -10.42 9.57
N LEU A 57 -3.96 -9.38 9.23
CA LEU A 57 -5.41 -9.34 9.25
C LEU A 57 -5.96 -9.29 7.84
N GLU A 58 -6.99 -10.10 7.60
CA GLU A 58 -7.69 -10.17 6.33
C GLU A 58 -9.19 -9.92 6.55
N GLY A 59 -9.74 -8.97 5.80
CA GLY A 59 -11.17 -8.67 5.82
C GLY A 59 -11.48 -7.19 5.61
N LYS A 60 -12.79 -6.89 5.62
CA LYS A 60 -13.29 -5.52 5.56
C LYS A 60 -13.25 -4.88 6.94
N ALA A 61 -13.18 -3.54 7.00
CA ALA A 61 -13.06 -2.75 8.23
C ALA A 61 -14.03 -3.17 9.32
N GLU A 62 -15.30 -3.36 8.97
CA GLU A 62 -16.36 -3.73 9.93
C GLU A 62 -16.15 -5.11 10.55
N SER A 63 -15.50 -6.03 9.81
CA SER A 63 -15.29 -7.41 10.25
C SER A 63 -14.00 -7.62 11.05
N ILE A 64 -13.02 -6.75 10.88
CA ILE A 64 -11.70 -6.91 11.51
C ILE A 64 -11.38 -5.86 12.56
N LYS A 65 -12.24 -4.85 12.75
CA LYS A 65 -12.00 -3.72 13.65
C LYS A 65 -11.64 -4.17 15.07
N ASP A 66 -12.46 -5.02 15.67
CA ASP A 66 -12.24 -5.49 17.03
C ASP A 66 -10.98 -6.35 17.15
N ALA A 67 -10.71 -7.18 16.12
CA ALA A 67 -9.51 -7.99 16.06
C ALA A 67 -8.26 -7.11 15.92
N PHE A 68 -8.33 -6.05 15.12
CA PHE A 68 -7.25 -5.09 14.96
C PHE A 68 -6.92 -4.39 16.29
N TYR A 69 -7.92 -3.87 17.00
CA TYR A 69 -7.70 -3.23 18.30
C TYR A 69 -7.14 -4.19 19.35
N THR A 70 -7.64 -5.42 19.38
CA THR A 70 -7.13 -6.47 20.27
C THR A 70 -5.65 -6.77 19.98
N LEU A 71 -5.30 -6.94 18.70
CA LEU A 71 -3.91 -7.20 18.31
C LEU A 71 -2.99 -6.03 18.62
N GLU A 72 -3.43 -4.80 18.41
CA GLU A 72 -2.63 -3.62 18.73
C GLU A 72 -2.44 -3.41 20.23
N GLN A 73 -3.35 -3.90 21.08
CA GLN A 73 -3.20 -3.90 22.52
C GLN A 73 -2.28 -5.02 23.01
N ASP A 74 -2.46 -6.24 22.51
CA ASP A 74 -1.75 -7.42 22.97
C ASP A 74 -0.38 -7.59 22.34
N LYS A 75 -0.28 -7.27 21.04
CA LYS A 75 0.91 -7.44 20.20
C LYS A 75 1.14 -6.21 19.33
N PRO A 76 1.40 -5.05 19.95
CA PRO A 76 1.58 -3.80 19.21
C PRO A 76 2.74 -3.92 18.23
N VAL A 77 2.56 -3.36 17.03
CA VAL A 77 3.59 -3.38 15.98
C VAL A 77 4.29 -2.02 15.84
N ASP A 78 5.51 -2.05 15.34
CA ASP A 78 6.30 -0.84 15.05
C ASP A 78 5.99 -0.29 13.64
N ILE A 79 5.53 -1.18 12.76
CA ILE A 79 5.27 -0.88 11.35
C ILE A 79 3.94 -1.54 10.96
N LEU A 80 3.07 -0.78 10.32
CA LEU A 80 1.81 -1.28 9.78
C LEU A 80 1.75 -1.03 8.27
N ILE A 81 1.46 -2.09 7.52
CA ILE A 81 1.45 -2.07 6.06
C ILE A 81 0.07 -2.47 5.54
N ALA A 82 -0.56 -1.58 4.77
CA ALA A 82 -1.81 -1.84 4.07
C ALA A 82 -1.54 -2.19 2.59
N LEU A 83 -2.13 -3.29 2.12
CA LEU A 83 -1.83 -3.84 0.78
C LEU A 83 -2.73 -3.30 -0.34
N GLY A 84 -3.68 -2.44 -0.05
CA GLY A 84 -4.60 -1.84 -1.02
C GLY A 84 -5.09 -0.48 -0.60
N ASN A 85 -5.82 0.20 -1.50
CA ASN A 85 -6.33 1.54 -1.25
C ASN A 85 -7.30 1.58 -0.06
N ASP A 86 -8.28 0.67 -0.06
CA ASP A 86 -9.31 0.60 0.98
C ASP A 86 -8.71 0.21 2.34
N GLU A 87 -7.71 -0.67 2.33
CA GLU A 87 -7.00 -1.06 3.55
C GLU A 87 -6.14 0.08 4.09
N THR A 88 -5.60 0.92 3.22
CA THR A 88 -4.85 2.11 3.62
C THR A 88 -5.79 3.12 4.27
N GLU A 89 -6.97 3.35 3.70
CA GLU A 89 -7.98 4.21 4.32
C GLU A 89 -8.47 3.66 5.66
N MET A 90 -8.71 2.34 5.72
CA MET A 90 -9.10 1.65 6.95
C MET A 90 -8.04 1.77 8.05
N MET A 91 -6.78 1.58 7.69
CA MET A 91 -5.63 1.75 8.58
C MET A 91 -5.65 3.15 9.22
N VAL A 92 -5.81 4.17 8.40
CA VAL A 92 -5.86 5.55 8.87
C VAL A 92 -7.07 5.79 9.77
N ASP A 93 -8.26 5.26 9.44
CA ASP A 93 -9.46 5.40 10.26
C ASP A 93 -9.30 4.77 11.64
N PHE A 94 -8.62 3.63 11.72
CA PHE A 94 -8.35 2.99 13.00
C PHE A 94 -7.45 3.85 13.89
N PHE A 95 -6.45 4.51 13.31
CA PHE A 95 -5.56 5.41 14.04
C PHE A 95 -6.16 6.81 14.30
N ALA A 96 -7.12 7.25 13.48
CA ALA A 96 -7.83 8.50 13.70
C ALA A 96 -8.85 8.42 14.85
N GLY A 97 -9.22 7.21 15.27
CA GLY A 97 -10.06 6.98 16.44
C GLY A 97 -9.33 7.31 17.75
N ASP A 98 -10.10 7.73 18.76
CA ASP A 98 -9.56 8.11 20.08
C ASP A 98 -8.76 6.98 20.77
N GLU A 99 -9.03 5.74 20.38
CA GLU A 99 -8.44 4.55 21.02
C GLU A 99 -6.96 4.34 20.67
N LEU A 100 -6.54 4.70 19.46
CA LEU A 100 -5.19 4.44 18.96
C LEU A 100 -4.42 5.68 18.51
N GLY A 101 -5.01 6.87 18.53
CA GLY A 101 -4.35 8.11 18.09
C GLY A 101 -2.99 8.36 18.74
N TRP A 102 -2.81 7.96 19.99
CA TRP A 102 -1.55 8.05 20.72
C TRP A 102 -0.44 7.12 20.19
N ARG A 103 -0.79 6.15 19.34
CA ARG A 103 0.14 5.20 18.73
C ARG A 103 0.83 5.75 17.48
N LEU A 104 0.32 6.80 16.86
CA LEU A 104 0.88 7.39 15.64
C LEU A 104 2.36 7.78 15.79
N ASP A 105 2.78 8.18 16.98
CA ASP A 105 4.18 8.51 17.26
C ASP A 105 5.09 7.28 17.39
N ARG A 106 4.52 6.07 17.38
CA ARG A 106 5.24 4.82 17.63
C ARG A 106 5.06 3.75 16.58
N CYS A 107 4.17 3.99 15.61
CA CYS A 107 3.87 3.06 14.54
C CYS A 107 3.98 3.78 13.20
N SER A 108 4.88 3.33 12.34
CA SER A 108 5.03 3.86 10.99
C SER A 108 4.05 3.20 10.04
N LEU A 109 3.27 4.01 9.30
CA LEU A 109 2.22 3.54 8.42
C LEU A 109 2.66 3.59 6.96
N TYR A 110 2.47 2.47 6.23
CA TYR A 110 2.76 2.34 4.80
C TYR A 110 1.56 1.78 4.06
N GLY A 111 1.29 2.26 2.86
CA GLY A 111 0.09 1.86 2.16
C GLY A 111 0.19 1.80 0.64
N VAL A 112 -0.90 1.38 0.03
CA VAL A 112 -1.11 1.36 -1.43
C VAL A 112 -2.33 2.20 -1.76
N GLY A 113 -2.24 2.99 -2.83
CA GLY A 113 -3.39 3.72 -3.36
C GLY A 113 -3.16 5.22 -3.43
N SER A 114 -4.11 5.91 -4.04
CA SER A 114 -4.05 7.34 -4.34
C SER A 114 -5.36 8.07 -4.07
N SER A 115 -6.23 7.53 -3.20
CA SER A 115 -7.43 8.26 -2.83
C SER A 115 -7.09 9.60 -2.17
N GLU A 116 -7.99 10.58 -2.29
CA GLU A 116 -7.81 11.90 -1.67
C GLU A 116 -7.48 11.80 -0.19
N LYS A 117 -8.10 10.83 0.50
CA LYS A 117 -7.87 10.56 1.91
C LYS A 117 -6.45 10.06 2.17
N ASN A 118 -5.99 9.08 1.41
CA ASN A 118 -4.64 8.54 1.56
C ASN A 118 -3.57 9.60 1.28
N VAL A 119 -3.74 10.39 0.22
CA VAL A 119 -2.86 11.52 -0.12
C VAL A 119 -2.87 12.59 0.97
N TYR A 120 -4.04 12.94 1.51
CA TYR A 120 -4.15 13.88 2.62
C TYR A 120 -3.35 13.43 3.86
N TYR A 121 -3.43 12.15 4.23
CA TYR A 121 -2.70 11.64 5.39
C TYR A 121 -1.21 11.40 5.13
N LEU A 122 -0.80 11.19 3.89
CA LEU A 122 0.60 11.28 3.50
C LEU A 122 1.14 12.69 3.69
N ASP A 123 0.42 13.71 3.22
CA ASP A 123 0.79 15.12 3.41
C ASP A 123 0.86 15.53 4.89
N LYS A 124 -0.03 15.00 5.72
CA LYS A 124 0.00 15.17 7.18
C LYS A 124 1.15 14.42 7.87
N GLY A 125 1.85 13.52 7.18
CA GLY A 125 2.93 12.72 7.74
C GLY A 125 2.47 11.56 8.62
N TRP A 126 1.19 11.15 8.54
CA TRP A 126 0.70 9.95 9.20
C TRP A 126 1.16 8.70 8.43
N ILE A 127 1.00 8.72 7.12
CA ILE A 127 1.55 7.71 6.23
C ILE A 127 2.95 8.16 5.83
N GLN A 128 3.91 7.25 5.91
CA GLN A 128 5.29 7.53 5.51
C GLN A 128 5.45 7.45 4.00
N THR A 129 4.89 6.39 3.40
CA THR A 129 5.01 6.15 1.97
C THR A 129 3.75 5.49 1.41
N LEU A 130 3.34 5.92 0.22
CA LEU A 130 2.32 5.28 -0.61
C LEU A 130 2.94 4.67 -1.86
N VAL A 131 2.59 3.42 -2.16
CA VAL A 131 2.83 2.83 -3.48
C VAL A 131 1.59 3.04 -4.33
N VAL A 132 1.68 3.91 -5.32
CA VAL A 132 0.57 4.37 -6.15
C VAL A 132 0.60 3.67 -7.50
N PRO A 133 -0.37 2.78 -7.82
CA PRO A 133 -0.51 2.23 -9.16
C PRO A 133 -0.93 3.34 -10.13
N ASN A 134 -0.35 3.35 -11.33
CA ASN A 134 -0.79 4.27 -12.38
C ASN A 134 -2.07 3.73 -13.03
N GLU A 135 -3.22 3.99 -12.39
CA GLU A 135 -4.53 3.48 -12.80
C GLU A 135 -4.97 4.04 -14.15
N PHE A 136 -4.63 5.30 -14.45
CA PHE A 136 -4.91 5.89 -15.75
C PHE A 136 -4.21 5.11 -16.87
N ASN A 137 -2.93 4.83 -16.72
CA ASN A 137 -2.17 4.05 -17.70
C ASN A 137 -2.69 2.61 -17.83
N MET A 138 -3.13 1.99 -16.72
CA MET A 138 -3.77 0.67 -16.74
C MET A 138 -5.05 0.69 -17.60
N GLY A 139 -5.92 1.67 -17.38
CA GLY A 139 -7.13 1.85 -18.15
C GLY A 139 -6.84 2.07 -19.64
N TYR A 140 -5.90 2.96 -19.96
CA TYR A 140 -5.47 3.25 -21.31
C TYR A 140 -4.93 2.01 -22.04
N GLN A 141 -3.99 1.29 -21.43
CA GLN A 141 -3.41 0.06 -21.99
C GLN A 141 -4.46 -1.04 -22.20
N SER A 142 -5.42 -1.16 -21.28
CA SER A 142 -6.52 -2.12 -21.41
C SER A 142 -7.41 -1.79 -22.62
N MET A 143 -7.80 -0.54 -22.79
CA MET A 143 -8.58 -0.08 -23.93
C MET A 143 -7.83 -0.23 -25.24
N GLU A 144 -6.54 0.11 -25.26
CA GLU A 144 -5.68 -0.07 -26.43
C GLU A 144 -5.56 -1.55 -26.83
N ALA A 145 -5.39 -2.45 -25.86
CA ALA A 145 -5.33 -3.88 -26.11
C ALA A 145 -6.64 -4.41 -26.72
N ILE A 146 -7.79 -4.00 -26.15
CA ILE A 146 -9.11 -4.36 -26.69
C ILE A 146 -9.29 -3.82 -28.13
N ALA A 147 -8.95 -2.57 -28.37
CA ALA A 147 -9.05 -1.97 -29.69
C ALA A 147 -8.17 -2.70 -30.72
N LYS A 148 -6.92 -3.01 -30.36
CA LYS A 148 -6.01 -3.79 -31.22
C LYS A 148 -6.56 -5.18 -31.54
N GLN A 149 -7.15 -5.85 -30.57
CA GLN A 149 -7.75 -7.16 -30.79
C GLN A 149 -8.99 -7.09 -31.70
N LEU A 150 -9.89 -6.13 -31.47
CA LEU A 150 -11.14 -6.02 -32.21
C LEU A 150 -10.96 -5.47 -33.63
N ILE A 151 -10.09 -4.48 -33.80
CA ILE A 151 -9.93 -3.77 -35.09
C ILE A 151 -8.90 -4.43 -35.98
N TYR A 152 -7.77 -4.86 -35.36
CA TYR A 152 -6.62 -5.39 -36.10
C TYR A 152 -6.43 -6.90 -35.98
N HIS A 153 -7.31 -7.59 -35.22
CA HIS A 153 -7.22 -9.02 -34.95
C HIS A 153 -5.84 -9.48 -34.41
N MET A 154 -5.15 -8.55 -33.69
CA MET A 154 -3.85 -8.86 -33.11
C MET A 154 -4.03 -9.59 -31.79
N ASP A 155 -3.21 -10.60 -31.56
CA ASP A 155 -3.16 -11.27 -30.25
C ASP A 155 -2.50 -10.33 -29.22
N THR A 156 -3.30 -9.84 -28.28
CA THR A 156 -2.89 -8.92 -27.21
C THR A 156 -2.88 -9.57 -25.82
N THR A 157 -2.93 -10.89 -25.76
CA THR A 157 -3.01 -11.66 -24.50
C THR A 157 -1.76 -11.58 -23.64
N ARG A 158 -0.76 -10.77 -23.99
CA ARG A 158 0.43 -10.57 -23.16
C ARG A 158 0.09 -9.73 -21.93
N SER A 159 0.34 -10.29 -20.75
CA SER A 159 0.26 -9.55 -19.50
C SER A 159 1.25 -8.38 -19.53
N SER A 160 0.75 -7.15 -19.41
CA SER A 160 1.59 -5.97 -19.22
C SER A 160 1.85 -5.75 -17.73
N LYS A 161 3.03 -5.22 -17.40
CA LYS A 161 3.34 -4.80 -16.03
C LYS A 161 2.62 -3.50 -15.73
N VAL A 162 2.03 -3.44 -14.54
CA VAL A 162 1.44 -2.20 -14.04
C VAL A 162 2.57 -1.28 -13.56
N ASN A 163 2.66 -0.09 -14.14
CA ASN A 163 3.54 0.94 -13.63
C ASN A 163 2.99 1.48 -12.31
N TYR A 164 3.87 1.74 -11.36
CA TYR A 164 3.54 2.33 -10.07
C TYR A 164 4.61 3.36 -9.70
N LEU A 165 4.24 4.27 -8.82
CA LEU A 165 5.14 5.23 -8.19
C LEU A 165 5.27 4.90 -6.70
N VAL A 166 6.40 5.22 -6.13
CA VAL A 166 6.61 5.27 -4.67
C VAL A 166 6.62 6.73 -4.28
N VAL A 167 5.70 7.12 -3.44
CA VAL A 167 5.46 8.52 -3.09
C VAL A 167 5.58 8.68 -1.59
N ASP A 168 6.50 9.50 -1.17
CA ASP A 168 6.65 9.99 0.19
C ASP A 168 6.20 11.46 0.30
N ARG A 169 6.25 12.00 1.48
CA ARG A 169 5.84 13.39 1.73
C ARG A 169 6.74 14.41 1.02
N GLU A 170 8.04 14.15 0.90
CA GLU A 170 9.00 15.10 0.32
C GLU A 170 8.76 15.27 -1.18
N HIS A 171 8.42 14.17 -1.87
CA HIS A 171 8.21 14.13 -3.32
C HIS A 171 6.75 14.31 -3.74
N LEU A 172 5.81 14.40 -2.78
CA LEU A 172 4.37 14.48 -3.05
C LEU A 172 4.00 15.58 -4.07
N TYR A 173 4.70 16.69 -4.04
CA TYR A 173 4.44 17.86 -4.91
C TYR A 173 5.26 17.90 -6.19
N ASP A 174 6.04 16.88 -6.47
CA ASP A 174 6.77 16.77 -7.73
C ASP A 174 5.81 16.67 -8.92
N ALA A 175 6.11 17.39 -10.00
CA ALA A 175 5.22 17.54 -11.15
C ALA A 175 4.81 16.21 -11.79
N ASP A 176 5.69 15.21 -11.81
CA ASP A 176 5.41 13.91 -12.40
C ASP A 176 4.55 13.04 -11.47
N ILE A 177 4.69 13.19 -10.17
CA ILE A 177 3.85 12.53 -9.15
C ILE A 177 2.45 13.13 -9.19
N GLN A 178 2.33 14.46 -9.22
CA GLN A 178 1.05 15.16 -9.30
C GLN A 178 0.23 14.75 -10.53
N LYS A 179 0.85 14.51 -11.69
CA LYS A 179 0.17 14.02 -12.90
C LYS A 179 -0.46 12.63 -12.73
N VAL A 180 0.13 11.78 -11.90
CA VAL A 180 -0.39 10.42 -11.65
C VAL A 180 -1.45 10.44 -10.55
N LEU A 181 -1.24 11.24 -9.49
CA LEU A 181 -2.20 11.38 -8.39
C LEU A 181 -3.47 12.12 -8.81
N PHE A 182 -3.34 13.14 -9.66
CA PHE A 182 -4.43 14.01 -10.11
C PHE A 182 -4.43 14.12 -11.64
N PRO A 183 -4.77 13.04 -12.37
CA PRO A 183 -4.78 13.07 -13.82
C PRO A 183 -5.84 14.07 -14.32
N ILE A 184 -5.40 15.15 -14.93
CA ILE A 184 -6.29 16.10 -15.60
C ILE A 184 -6.61 15.48 -16.96
N VAL A 185 -7.83 15.04 -17.15
CA VAL A 185 -8.35 14.65 -18.47
C VAL A 185 -8.66 15.94 -19.21
N GLN A 186 -7.82 16.33 -20.16
CA GLN A 186 -8.09 17.40 -21.13
C GLN A 186 -8.84 16.87 -22.33
#